data_235fdc2143d1f639114ad6a8130f120b
#
_entry.id   235fdc2143d1f639114ad6a8130f120b
#
_cell.length_a   1.000
_cell.length_b   1.000
_cell.length_c   1.000
_cell.angle_alpha   90.00
_cell.angle_beta   90.00
_cell.angle_gamma   90.00
#
_symmetry.space_group_name_H-M   'P 1'
#
loop_
_entity.id
_entity.type
_entity.pdbx_description
1 polymer ?
#
loop_
_entity_poly.entity_id
_entity_poly.type
_entity_poly.pdbx_seq_one_letter_code
_entity_poly.pdbx_strand_id
1 'polypeptide(L)'
;MNHKEITWNNLQIPVVGSFDVVIIGGGVSGSACGIRCVSEGLSTLIVDKSNLLGGSATRALVCPMMPSYVRHLPVLSAIEQQLLASGDATRDDYTTMIWFAPERLGEVYEQLYTTKGGQILYDTSLVAAVLSDADDEKSITHAILASTEGLIAVAAQTWIDASGDAVLSRAAGVPVAAGDEDGINQVCSLRFTMGGIDVERYRDYVLSLDDHFSPLVEGYFFESAMVAGKNFKLEPKFREGIEAGILEEEDLRYYQIFSLPGKPGCMALNCPHIASMRTNTSGAARSNATVEAHARIRRLVTFLQRMMPGFEQSYLMEQASLLGVRESWRVEGQTMLTEEDYVNQARFDDGLVRGDWYIDVHSNKGGLFHKNTYEQGDYYEIPFRSMITKHINNLGVIGRCISTTFLMQASVRIIPTDNDMGDAMGTA
;
A
#
# COMPACT_ATOMS: atom_id res chain seq x y z
N MET A 1 19.45 4.45 -34.54
CA MET A 1 19.11 3.29 -33.71
C MET A 1 18.02 2.52 -34.45
N ASN A 2 18.27 1.29 -34.82
CA ASN A 2 17.23 0.43 -35.41
C ASN A 2 16.27 0.08 -34.26
N HIS A 3 15.15 0.78 -34.18
CA HIS A 3 14.09 0.45 -33.27
C HIS A 3 13.53 -0.92 -33.71
N LYS A 4 13.72 -1.94 -32.89
CA LYS A 4 12.96 -3.18 -33.07
C LYS A 4 11.49 -2.84 -32.82
N GLU A 5 10.61 -3.41 -33.64
CA GLU A 5 9.16 -3.26 -33.49
C GLU A 5 8.53 -4.63 -33.25
N ILE A 6 7.41 -4.67 -32.55
CA ILE A 6 6.55 -5.84 -32.48
C ILE A 6 5.20 -5.54 -33.09
N THR A 7 4.55 -6.55 -33.65
CA THR A 7 3.18 -6.45 -34.15
C THR A 7 2.22 -6.87 -33.02
N TRP A 8 1.34 -5.98 -32.63
CA TRP A 8 0.27 -6.27 -31.68
C TRP A 8 -1.06 -5.68 -32.20
N ASN A 9 -2.09 -6.52 -32.34
CA ASN A 9 -3.39 -6.12 -32.92
C ASN A 9 -3.28 -5.31 -34.23
N ASN A 10 -2.41 -5.77 -35.14
CA ASN A 10 -2.08 -5.11 -36.43
C ASN A 10 -1.40 -3.74 -36.31
N LEU A 11 -0.92 -3.36 -35.14
CA LEU A 11 -0.12 -2.16 -34.91
C LEU A 11 1.36 -2.52 -34.83
N GLN A 12 2.21 -1.70 -35.44
CA GLN A 12 3.65 -1.77 -35.24
C GLN A 12 4.01 -0.92 -34.01
N ILE A 13 4.52 -1.55 -32.95
CA ILE A 13 4.81 -0.90 -31.68
C ILE A 13 6.31 -0.92 -31.46
N PRO A 14 6.97 0.25 -31.22
CA PRO A 14 8.39 0.31 -31.00
C PRO A 14 8.77 -0.35 -29.67
N VAL A 15 9.79 -1.21 -29.68
CA VAL A 15 10.41 -1.80 -28.50
C VAL A 15 11.50 -0.86 -28.00
N VAL A 16 11.25 -0.17 -26.90
CA VAL A 16 12.12 0.89 -26.38
C VAL A 16 13.22 0.37 -25.44
N GLY A 17 13.12 -0.87 -24.99
CA GLY A 17 14.14 -1.47 -24.11
C GLY A 17 13.99 -2.97 -23.94
N SER A 18 15.10 -3.59 -23.49
CA SER A 18 15.15 -5.00 -23.07
C SER A 18 15.95 -5.07 -21.77
N PHE A 19 15.41 -5.77 -20.78
CA PHE A 19 15.91 -5.81 -19.41
C PHE A 19 16.01 -7.25 -18.90
N ASP A 20 16.81 -7.48 -17.88
CA ASP A 20 16.76 -8.75 -17.15
C ASP A 20 15.45 -8.86 -16.39
N VAL A 21 15.02 -7.76 -15.72
CA VAL A 21 13.79 -7.73 -14.95
C VAL A 21 12.96 -6.48 -15.30
N VAL A 22 11.66 -6.68 -15.55
CA VAL A 22 10.66 -5.58 -15.61
C VAL A 22 9.62 -5.75 -14.50
N ILE A 23 9.43 -4.71 -13.74
CA ILE A 23 8.51 -4.66 -12.59
C ILE A 23 7.34 -3.74 -12.95
N ILE A 24 6.14 -4.28 -12.97
CA ILE A 24 4.90 -3.52 -13.18
C ILE A 24 4.32 -3.11 -11.83
N GLY A 25 4.46 -1.84 -11.49
CA GLY A 25 4.07 -1.22 -10.23
C GLY A 25 5.27 -0.89 -9.33
N GLY A 26 5.51 0.39 -9.13
CA GLY A 26 6.52 0.95 -8.22
C GLY A 26 5.99 1.17 -6.80
N GLY A 27 5.11 0.28 -6.31
CA GLY A 27 4.65 0.28 -4.91
C GLY A 27 5.77 -0.13 -3.95
N VAL A 28 5.43 -0.31 -2.67
CA VAL A 28 6.39 -0.72 -1.62
C VAL A 28 7.19 -1.95 -2.06
N SER A 29 6.50 -3.05 -2.41
CA SER A 29 7.17 -4.30 -2.80
C SER A 29 7.93 -4.17 -4.12
N GLY A 30 7.36 -3.48 -5.13
CA GLY A 30 8.02 -3.31 -6.42
C GLY A 30 9.27 -2.44 -6.33
N SER A 31 9.25 -1.39 -5.51
CA SER A 31 10.43 -0.55 -5.24
C SER A 31 11.53 -1.35 -4.54
N ALA A 32 11.19 -2.13 -3.52
CA ALA A 32 12.15 -2.98 -2.81
C ALA A 32 12.74 -4.06 -3.71
N CYS A 33 11.92 -4.69 -4.58
CA CYS A 33 12.37 -5.65 -5.57
C CYS A 33 13.36 -5.01 -6.55
N GLY A 34 13.04 -3.83 -7.10
CA GLY A 34 13.94 -3.10 -7.98
C GLY A 34 15.28 -2.78 -7.33
N ILE A 35 15.27 -2.29 -6.08
CA ILE A 35 16.48 -2.00 -5.31
C ILE A 35 17.35 -3.26 -5.14
N ARG A 36 16.73 -4.40 -4.86
CA ARG A 36 17.46 -5.67 -4.76
C ARG A 36 18.03 -6.08 -6.12
N CYS A 37 17.24 -6.11 -7.17
CA CYS A 37 17.68 -6.50 -8.51
C CYS A 37 18.91 -5.68 -8.98
N VAL A 38 18.86 -4.34 -8.84
CA VAL A 38 20.03 -3.51 -9.23
C VAL A 38 21.22 -3.73 -8.29
N SER A 39 21.00 -4.13 -7.05
CA SER A 39 22.08 -4.47 -6.10
C SER A 39 22.77 -5.78 -6.47
N GLU A 40 22.06 -6.69 -7.13
CA GLU A 40 22.61 -7.95 -7.71
C GLU A 40 23.19 -7.73 -9.12
N GLY A 41 23.15 -6.50 -9.65
CA GLY A 41 23.72 -6.14 -10.95
C GLY A 41 22.80 -6.39 -12.14
N LEU A 42 21.52 -6.63 -11.92
CA LEU A 42 20.55 -6.88 -12.99
C LEU A 42 20.08 -5.55 -13.62
N SER A 43 19.96 -5.52 -14.95
CA SER A 43 19.30 -4.44 -15.66
C SER A 43 17.81 -4.47 -15.38
N THR A 44 17.29 -3.40 -14.74
CA THR A 44 15.94 -3.42 -14.18
C THR A 44 15.17 -2.17 -14.57
N LEU A 45 13.89 -2.36 -14.95
CA LEU A 45 12.93 -1.30 -15.22
C LEU A 45 11.74 -1.40 -14.28
N ILE A 46 11.40 -0.31 -13.59
CA ILE A 46 10.11 -0.15 -12.91
C ILE A 46 9.17 0.69 -13.80
N VAL A 47 7.96 0.18 -14.02
CA VAL A 47 6.88 0.90 -14.73
C VAL A 47 5.79 1.24 -13.73
N ASP A 48 5.48 2.52 -13.54
CA ASP A 48 4.42 2.97 -12.66
C ASP A 48 3.52 4.03 -13.30
N LYS A 49 2.23 3.92 -13.04
CA LYS A 49 1.20 4.86 -13.52
C LYS A 49 1.18 6.21 -12.77
N SER A 50 1.90 6.30 -11.66
CA SER A 50 2.09 7.53 -10.88
C SER A 50 3.43 8.18 -11.19
N ASN A 51 3.76 9.22 -10.47
CA ASN A 51 5.01 9.98 -10.59
C ASN A 51 5.88 9.93 -9.32
N LEU A 52 5.68 8.92 -8.48
CA LEU A 52 6.44 8.72 -7.25
C LEU A 52 6.41 7.24 -6.86
N LEU A 53 7.53 6.66 -6.46
CA LEU A 53 7.61 5.30 -5.92
C LEU A 53 6.96 5.18 -4.53
N GLY A 54 6.74 3.95 -4.07
CA GLY A 54 6.14 3.64 -2.78
C GLY A 54 4.61 3.42 -2.80
N GLY A 55 3.94 3.71 -3.90
CA GLY A 55 2.52 3.37 -4.13
C GLY A 55 1.58 3.84 -3.02
N SER A 56 0.95 2.90 -2.28
CA SER A 56 0.01 3.26 -1.21
C SER A 56 0.67 4.00 -0.05
N ALA A 57 1.93 3.70 0.29
CA ALA A 57 2.65 4.36 1.36
C ALA A 57 2.87 5.86 1.06
N THR A 58 3.05 6.20 -0.21
CA THR A 58 3.29 7.58 -0.65
C THR A 58 2.03 8.25 -1.20
N ARG A 59 1.41 7.68 -2.24
CA ARG A 59 0.31 8.31 -2.99
C ARG A 59 -1.06 8.17 -2.32
N ALA A 60 -1.26 7.14 -1.49
CA ALA A 60 -2.45 7.01 -0.65
C ALA A 60 -2.21 7.49 0.79
N LEU A 61 -1.06 8.13 1.07
CA LEU A 61 -0.67 8.70 2.37
C LEU A 61 -0.74 7.67 3.51
N VAL A 62 -0.34 6.41 3.23
CA VAL A 62 -0.29 5.36 4.25
C VAL A 62 1.04 5.45 5.00
N CYS A 63 1.11 6.39 5.91
CA CYS A 63 2.15 6.55 6.92
C CYS A 63 1.47 6.47 8.31
N PRO A 64 1.84 5.60 9.20
CA PRO A 64 3.17 5.07 9.50
C PRO A 64 3.49 3.71 8.87
N MET A 65 4.75 3.32 8.98
CA MET A 65 5.21 1.95 8.84
C MET A 65 4.89 1.20 10.12
N MET A 66 3.98 0.23 10.06
CA MET A 66 3.47 -0.48 11.23
C MET A 66 4.58 -1.28 11.93
N PRO A 67 4.48 -1.54 13.24
CA PRO A 67 5.51 -2.29 13.96
C PRO A 67 5.58 -3.73 13.45
N SER A 68 6.81 -4.24 13.40
CA SER A 68 7.11 -5.65 13.16
C SER A 68 8.34 -6.03 13.96
N TYR A 69 8.31 -7.21 14.58
CA TYR A 69 9.33 -7.66 15.54
C TYR A 69 10.12 -8.86 15.03
N VAL A 70 9.97 -9.18 13.77
CA VAL A 70 10.71 -10.24 13.10
C VAL A 70 12.02 -9.73 12.49
N ARG A 71 12.87 -10.65 12.10
CA ARG A 71 14.06 -10.30 11.32
C ARG A 71 13.67 -9.96 9.89
N HIS A 72 13.91 -8.71 9.50
CA HIS A 72 13.70 -8.22 8.16
C HIS A 72 14.91 -8.42 7.24
N LEU A 73 14.65 -8.31 5.93
CA LEU A 73 15.67 -8.37 4.88
C LEU A 73 16.39 -7.01 4.72
N PRO A 74 17.58 -6.97 4.08
CA PRO A 74 18.47 -5.80 4.11
C PRO A 74 17.90 -4.52 3.48
N VAL A 75 17.02 -4.62 2.47
CA VAL A 75 16.46 -3.44 1.79
C VAL A 75 15.65 -2.58 2.75
N LEU A 76 14.82 -3.18 3.61
CA LEU A 76 14.05 -2.44 4.61
C LEU A 76 14.97 -1.66 5.56
N SER A 77 16.04 -2.29 6.05
CA SER A 77 17.00 -1.62 6.94
C SER A 77 17.69 -0.42 6.28
N ALA A 78 18.00 -0.51 4.98
CA ALA A 78 18.57 0.61 4.23
C ALA A 78 17.58 1.78 4.07
N ILE A 79 16.30 1.47 3.83
CA ILE A 79 15.22 2.45 3.74
C ILE A 79 15.03 3.16 5.09
N GLU A 80 14.89 2.40 6.18
CA GLU A 80 14.74 2.94 7.53
C GLU A 80 15.89 3.86 7.91
N GLN A 81 17.13 3.44 7.64
CA GLN A 81 18.32 4.24 7.93
C GLN A 81 18.29 5.59 7.21
N GLN A 82 17.94 5.61 5.91
CA GLN A 82 17.88 6.86 5.16
C GLN A 82 16.73 7.75 5.60
N LEU A 83 15.56 7.18 5.89
CA LEU A 83 14.41 7.93 6.40
C LEU A 83 14.73 8.60 7.74
N LEU A 84 15.26 7.85 8.70
CA LEU A 84 15.59 8.38 10.02
C LEU A 84 16.72 9.43 9.97
N ALA A 85 17.70 9.25 9.07
CA ALA A 85 18.78 10.22 8.88
C ALA A 85 18.32 11.54 8.24
N SER A 86 17.19 11.56 7.55
CA SER A 86 16.69 12.78 6.87
C SER A 86 16.06 13.81 7.82
N GLY A 87 15.62 13.38 9.01
CA GLY A 87 14.79 14.20 9.92
C GLY A 87 13.29 14.23 9.56
N ASP A 88 12.89 13.59 8.45
CA ASP A 88 11.50 13.48 7.99
C ASP A 88 10.85 12.16 8.42
N ALA A 89 11.45 11.47 9.40
CA ALA A 89 10.93 10.27 10.02
C ALA A 89 11.29 10.20 11.49
N THR A 90 10.46 9.52 12.27
CA THR A 90 10.66 9.31 13.71
C THR A 90 10.28 7.89 14.06
N ARG A 91 11.13 7.21 14.83
CA ARG A 91 10.82 5.89 15.41
C ARG A 91 10.15 6.07 16.77
N ASP A 92 9.16 5.25 17.05
CA ASP A 92 8.56 5.12 18.37
C ASP A 92 9.57 4.49 19.36
N ASP A 93 9.65 5.03 20.58
CA ASP A 93 10.54 4.51 21.63
C ASP A 93 10.07 3.18 22.21
N TYR A 94 8.80 2.81 22.05
CA TYR A 94 8.17 1.64 22.66
C TYR A 94 7.93 0.49 21.69
N THR A 95 7.87 0.79 20.39
CA THR A 95 7.64 -0.17 19.33
C THR A 95 8.68 -0.01 18.22
N THR A 96 8.58 -0.81 17.15
CA THR A 96 9.41 -0.62 15.94
C THR A 96 8.75 0.30 14.91
N MET A 97 7.60 0.89 15.23
CA MET A 97 6.84 1.75 14.32
C MET A 97 7.64 2.98 13.92
N ILE A 98 7.60 3.30 12.63
CA ILE A 98 8.24 4.50 12.08
C ILE A 98 7.18 5.36 11.41
N TRP A 99 7.07 6.62 11.87
CA TRP A 99 6.29 7.64 11.17
C TRP A 99 7.20 8.38 10.21
N PHE A 100 6.69 8.71 9.04
CA PHE A 100 7.48 9.35 8.00
C PHE A 100 6.63 10.29 7.14
N ALA A 101 7.29 11.27 6.53
CA ALA A 101 6.71 12.07 5.47
C ALA A 101 6.60 11.23 4.19
N PRO A 102 5.39 11.05 3.61
CA PRO A 102 5.19 10.13 2.49
C PRO A 102 6.07 10.41 1.27
N GLU A 103 6.24 11.68 0.90
CA GLU A 103 7.09 12.07 -0.22
C GLU A 103 8.54 11.67 0.00
N ARG A 104 9.03 11.74 1.25
CA ARG A 104 10.40 11.37 1.58
C ARG A 104 10.66 9.89 1.38
N LEU A 105 9.68 9.04 1.71
CA LEU A 105 9.79 7.61 1.44
C LEU A 105 9.94 7.35 -0.06
N GLY A 106 9.17 8.04 -0.90
CA GLY A 106 9.28 7.91 -2.36
C GLY A 106 10.67 8.29 -2.88
N GLU A 107 11.20 9.42 -2.41
CA GLU A 107 12.56 9.87 -2.75
C GLU A 107 13.65 8.87 -2.30
N VAL A 108 13.49 8.27 -1.12
CA VAL A 108 14.41 7.24 -0.64
C VAL A 108 14.41 6.01 -1.54
N TYR A 109 13.23 5.53 -1.96
CA TYR A 109 13.14 4.44 -2.94
C TYR A 109 13.82 4.80 -4.25
N GLU A 110 13.53 5.99 -4.81
CA GLU A 110 14.13 6.45 -6.06
C GLU A 110 15.65 6.53 -5.95
N GLN A 111 16.17 7.12 -4.88
CA GLN A 111 17.60 7.28 -4.67
C GLN A 111 18.31 5.94 -4.57
N LEU A 112 17.79 5.00 -3.75
CA LEU A 112 18.39 3.67 -3.59
C LEU A 112 18.39 2.87 -4.90
N TYR A 113 17.38 3.06 -5.74
CA TYR A 113 17.21 2.35 -6.99
C TYR A 113 18.04 2.97 -8.13
N THR A 114 17.89 4.28 -8.36
CA THR A 114 18.49 4.95 -9.54
C THR A 114 20.00 5.15 -9.42
N THR A 115 20.53 5.33 -8.22
CA THR A 115 21.99 5.45 -8.01
C THR A 115 22.76 4.19 -8.39
N LYS A 116 22.09 3.04 -8.49
CA LYS A 116 22.64 1.77 -8.96
C LYS A 116 22.29 1.44 -10.41
N GLY A 117 21.76 2.41 -11.16
CA GLY A 117 21.45 2.27 -12.58
C GLY A 117 20.04 1.77 -12.90
N GLY A 118 19.16 1.66 -11.91
CA GLY A 118 17.75 1.33 -12.12
C GLY A 118 17.03 2.38 -12.97
N GLN A 119 16.15 1.94 -13.86
CA GLN A 119 15.36 2.79 -14.74
C GLN A 119 13.89 2.83 -14.32
N ILE A 120 13.24 3.98 -14.46
CA ILE A 120 11.83 4.16 -14.12
C ILE A 120 11.10 4.77 -15.31
N LEU A 121 9.93 4.23 -15.62
CA LEU A 121 8.93 4.86 -16.49
C LEU A 121 7.73 5.24 -15.65
N TYR A 122 7.65 6.53 -15.30
CA TYR A 122 6.49 7.13 -14.66
C TYR A 122 5.40 7.48 -15.66
N ASP A 123 4.21 7.81 -15.16
CA ASP A 123 3.03 8.16 -15.97
C ASP A 123 2.76 7.15 -17.09
N THR A 124 3.12 5.89 -16.83
CA THR A 124 3.09 4.82 -17.82
C THR A 124 2.28 3.64 -17.29
N SER A 125 1.32 3.18 -18.08
CA SER A 125 0.41 2.10 -17.70
C SER A 125 0.56 0.88 -18.58
N LEU A 126 0.46 -0.32 -17.99
CA LEU A 126 0.36 -1.57 -18.73
C LEU A 126 -0.95 -1.62 -19.52
N VAL A 127 -0.87 -1.97 -20.79
CA VAL A 127 -2.02 -2.19 -21.68
C VAL A 127 -2.22 -3.69 -21.91
N ALA A 128 -1.16 -4.44 -22.20
CA ALA A 128 -1.22 -5.88 -22.47
C ALA A 128 0.09 -6.58 -22.16
N ALA A 129 -0.01 -7.88 -21.90
CA ALA A 129 1.12 -8.80 -21.92
C ALA A 129 1.11 -9.59 -23.25
N VAL A 130 2.26 -9.69 -23.89
CA VAL A 130 2.45 -10.53 -25.09
C VAL A 130 3.09 -11.82 -24.65
N LEU A 131 2.42 -12.94 -24.92
CA LEU A 131 2.88 -14.26 -24.52
C LEU A 131 3.66 -14.95 -25.66
N SER A 132 4.49 -15.92 -25.29
CA SER A 132 5.11 -16.84 -26.25
C SER A 132 4.05 -17.73 -26.92
N ASP A 133 4.34 -18.18 -28.13
CA ASP A 133 3.46 -19.10 -28.90
C ASP A 133 3.53 -20.56 -28.41
N ALA A 134 4.29 -20.86 -27.34
CA ALA A 134 4.44 -22.21 -26.81
C ALA A 134 3.18 -22.64 -26.05
N ASP A 135 2.58 -23.76 -26.45
CA ASP A 135 1.32 -24.25 -25.84
C ASP A 135 1.50 -24.72 -24.39
N ASP A 136 2.65 -25.35 -24.06
CA ASP A 136 2.87 -26.01 -22.78
C ASP A 136 3.70 -25.16 -21.77
N GLU A 137 4.40 -24.12 -22.22
CA GLU A 137 5.28 -23.29 -21.39
C GLU A 137 5.11 -21.80 -21.71
N LYS A 138 3.99 -21.24 -21.28
CA LYS A 138 3.70 -19.82 -21.52
C LYS A 138 4.62 -18.91 -20.72
N SER A 139 5.23 -17.97 -21.43
CA SER A 139 6.08 -16.92 -20.88
C SER A 139 5.69 -15.56 -21.45
N ILE A 140 5.83 -14.50 -20.67
CA ILE A 140 5.67 -13.13 -21.16
C ILE A 140 6.93 -12.75 -21.92
N THR A 141 6.79 -12.33 -23.18
CA THR A 141 7.89 -11.86 -24.03
C THR A 141 8.02 -10.34 -24.01
N HIS A 142 6.87 -9.64 -24.03
CA HIS A 142 6.81 -8.17 -24.03
C HIS A 142 5.63 -7.67 -23.19
N ALA A 143 5.78 -6.46 -22.67
CA ALA A 143 4.65 -5.66 -22.16
C ALA A 143 4.39 -4.51 -23.13
N ILE A 144 3.11 -4.33 -23.49
CA ILE A 144 2.64 -3.14 -24.21
C ILE A 144 2.23 -2.11 -23.16
N LEU A 145 2.79 -0.91 -23.29
CA LEU A 145 2.63 0.18 -22.34
C LEU A 145 2.02 1.39 -23.03
N ALA A 146 1.17 2.12 -22.33
CA ALA A 146 0.69 3.44 -22.73
C ALA A 146 1.52 4.51 -22.01
N SER A 147 2.22 5.32 -22.76
CA SER A 147 3.05 6.43 -22.30
C SER A 147 2.65 7.74 -22.98
N THR A 148 3.36 8.84 -22.69
CA THR A 148 3.16 10.14 -23.35
C THR A 148 3.44 10.11 -24.86
N GLU A 149 4.28 9.20 -25.33
CA GLU A 149 4.57 9.03 -26.77
C GLU A 149 3.54 8.15 -27.49
N GLY A 150 2.60 7.57 -26.77
CA GLY A 150 1.63 6.60 -27.29
C GLY A 150 1.95 5.19 -26.81
N LEU A 151 1.72 4.18 -27.66
CA LEU A 151 2.04 2.80 -27.33
C LEU A 151 3.52 2.50 -27.57
N ILE A 152 4.16 1.96 -26.55
CA ILE A 152 5.53 1.44 -26.58
C ILE A 152 5.55 0.01 -26.07
N ALA A 153 6.60 -0.73 -26.33
CA ALA A 153 6.80 -2.06 -25.81
C ALA A 153 8.18 -2.18 -25.12
N VAL A 154 8.25 -3.03 -24.12
CA VAL A 154 9.49 -3.44 -23.47
C VAL A 154 9.57 -4.96 -23.43
N ALA A 155 10.79 -5.49 -23.46
CA ALA A 155 11.07 -6.92 -23.32
C ALA A 155 11.80 -7.21 -22.01
N ALA A 156 11.59 -8.39 -21.43
CA ALA A 156 12.35 -8.83 -20.27
C ALA A 156 12.51 -10.36 -20.23
N GLN A 157 13.52 -10.84 -19.49
CA GLN A 157 13.66 -12.25 -19.16
C GLN A 157 12.69 -12.64 -18.04
N THR A 158 12.59 -11.83 -16.99
CA THR A 158 11.71 -12.02 -15.83
C THR A 158 10.77 -10.83 -15.65
N TRP A 159 9.55 -11.12 -15.29
CA TRP A 159 8.48 -10.16 -15.09
C TRP A 159 7.97 -10.22 -13.65
N ILE A 160 7.75 -9.06 -13.04
CA ILE A 160 7.22 -8.96 -11.69
C ILE A 160 5.94 -8.15 -11.70
N ASP A 161 4.85 -8.75 -11.23
CA ASP A 161 3.60 -8.03 -10.94
C ASP A 161 3.61 -7.53 -9.50
N ALA A 162 3.93 -6.26 -9.33
CA ALA A 162 3.89 -5.51 -8.08
C ALA A 162 2.79 -4.43 -8.10
N SER A 163 1.83 -4.54 -9.02
CA SER A 163 0.81 -3.53 -9.26
C SER A 163 -0.22 -3.40 -8.14
N GLY A 164 -0.28 -4.36 -7.23
CA GLY A 164 -1.25 -4.47 -6.16
C GLY A 164 -2.69 -4.79 -6.62
N ASP A 165 -2.94 -4.72 -7.92
CA ASP A 165 -4.21 -5.04 -8.56
C ASP A 165 -4.08 -6.22 -9.56
N ALA A 166 -2.98 -6.98 -9.51
CA ALA A 166 -2.67 -8.10 -10.39
C ALA A 166 -2.80 -7.73 -11.89
N VAL A 167 -2.32 -6.53 -12.27
CA VAL A 167 -2.56 -5.99 -13.61
C VAL A 167 -1.83 -6.79 -14.67
N LEU A 168 -0.56 -7.14 -14.43
CA LEU A 168 0.25 -7.94 -15.36
C LEU A 168 -0.23 -9.39 -15.39
N SER A 169 -0.50 -9.97 -14.23
CA SER A 169 -0.98 -11.35 -14.10
C SER A 169 -2.29 -11.56 -14.85
N ARG A 170 -3.24 -10.62 -14.68
CA ARG A 170 -4.53 -10.66 -15.38
C ARG A 170 -4.38 -10.45 -16.89
N ALA A 171 -3.48 -9.55 -17.32
CA ALA A 171 -3.17 -9.35 -18.73
C ALA A 171 -2.53 -10.59 -19.36
N ALA A 172 -1.80 -11.40 -18.58
CA ALA A 172 -1.22 -12.67 -18.99
C ALA A 172 -2.22 -13.86 -18.87
N GLY A 173 -3.44 -13.63 -18.41
CA GLY A 173 -4.48 -14.66 -18.28
C GLY A 173 -4.36 -15.54 -17.04
N VAL A 174 -3.60 -15.13 -16.03
CA VAL A 174 -3.52 -15.84 -14.75
C VAL A 174 -4.84 -15.69 -13.99
N PRO A 175 -5.43 -16.77 -13.44
CA PRO A 175 -6.63 -16.71 -12.64
C PRO A 175 -6.45 -15.85 -11.39
N VAL A 176 -7.50 -15.12 -11.01
CA VAL A 176 -7.51 -14.24 -9.83
C VAL A 176 -8.81 -14.38 -9.05
N ALA A 177 -8.74 -14.11 -7.75
CA ALA A 177 -9.91 -13.96 -6.86
C ALA A 177 -9.96 -12.53 -6.31
N ALA A 178 -11.14 -12.07 -5.88
CA ALA A 178 -11.32 -10.77 -5.24
C ALA A 178 -12.50 -10.80 -4.27
N GLY A 179 -12.36 -10.05 -3.17
CA GLY A 179 -13.39 -9.98 -2.14
C GLY A 179 -13.46 -11.21 -1.24
N ASP A 180 -14.41 -11.17 -0.33
CA ASP A 180 -14.77 -12.29 0.55
C ASP A 180 -15.68 -13.32 -0.18
N GLU A 181 -16.29 -14.23 0.54
CA GLU A 181 -17.21 -15.26 0.04
C GLU A 181 -18.46 -14.68 -0.71
N ASP A 182 -18.83 -13.45 -0.37
CA ASP A 182 -19.93 -12.71 -1.04
C ASP A 182 -19.40 -11.76 -2.14
N GLY A 183 -18.11 -11.81 -2.48
CA GLY A 183 -17.46 -10.93 -3.45
C GLY A 183 -17.29 -9.49 -2.95
N ILE A 184 -17.32 -9.26 -1.64
CA ILE A 184 -17.20 -7.92 -1.04
C ILE A 184 -15.75 -7.67 -0.65
N ASN A 185 -15.16 -6.60 -1.20
CA ASN A 185 -13.81 -6.17 -0.85
C ASN A 185 -13.75 -5.47 0.52
N GLN A 186 -12.54 -5.36 1.09
CA GLN A 186 -12.30 -4.53 2.26
C GLN A 186 -12.58 -3.05 1.95
N VAL A 187 -12.98 -2.31 3.00
CA VAL A 187 -13.28 -0.87 2.91
C VAL A 187 -12.08 -0.08 2.40
N CYS A 188 -12.30 0.77 1.42
CA CYS A 188 -11.31 1.73 0.94
C CYS A 188 -11.35 3.02 1.76
N SER A 189 -10.29 3.80 1.70
CA SER A 189 -10.24 5.14 2.29
C SER A 189 -9.50 6.11 1.38
N LEU A 190 -9.87 7.39 1.45
CA LEU A 190 -9.09 8.47 0.85
C LEU A 190 -8.52 9.30 1.99
N ARG A 191 -7.22 9.19 2.23
CA ARG A 191 -6.56 9.92 3.31
C ARG A 191 -6.31 11.37 2.92
N PHE A 192 -6.10 12.21 3.91
CA PHE A 192 -5.75 13.62 3.71
C PHE A 192 -4.84 14.10 4.84
N THR A 193 -4.22 15.25 4.63
CA THR A 193 -3.39 15.93 5.62
C THR A 193 -3.91 17.33 5.86
N MET A 194 -3.78 17.80 7.10
CA MET A 194 -4.11 19.16 7.49
C MET A 194 -2.87 19.84 8.08
N GLY A 195 -2.72 21.13 7.80
CA GLY A 195 -1.69 21.99 8.35
C GLY A 195 -2.29 23.11 9.22
N GLY A 196 -1.43 23.87 9.91
CA GLY A 196 -1.85 24.96 10.77
C GLY A 196 -2.54 24.51 12.07
N ILE A 197 -2.27 23.29 12.52
CA ILE A 197 -2.83 22.70 13.73
C ILE A 197 -1.97 23.10 14.93
N ASP A 198 -2.60 23.55 16.01
CA ASP A 198 -2.00 23.59 17.34
C ASP A 198 -2.03 22.17 17.93
N VAL A 199 -0.98 21.41 17.62
CA VAL A 199 -0.89 19.99 17.97
C VAL A 199 -0.90 19.77 19.47
N GLU A 200 -0.25 20.66 20.25
CA GLU A 200 -0.21 20.56 21.71
C GLU A 200 -1.61 20.75 22.31
N ARG A 201 -2.35 21.74 21.85
CA ARG A 201 -3.72 21.98 22.31
C ARG A 201 -4.67 20.83 21.95
N TYR A 202 -4.53 20.26 20.76
CA TYR A 202 -5.30 19.08 20.38
C TYR A 202 -4.94 17.88 21.26
N ARG A 203 -3.65 17.62 21.46
CA ARG A 203 -3.14 16.58 22.34
C ARG A 203 -3.69 16.71 23.77
N ASP A 204 -3.58 17.92 24.36
CA ASP A 204 -4.08 18.17 25.72
C ASP A 204 -5.59 17.91 25.82
N TYR A 205 -6.34 18.27 24.79
CA TYR A 205 -7.78 17.98 24.73
C TYR A 205 -8.05 16.47 24.72
N VAL A 206 -7.39 15.70 23.86
CA VAL A 206 -7.58 14.24 23.77
C VAL A 206 -7.17 13.56 25.08
N LEU A 207 -6.04 13.95 25.67
CA LEU A 207 -5.63 13.43 26.99
C LEU A 207 -6.62 13.77 28.11
N SER A 208 -7.27 14.93 28.05
CA SER A 208 -8.29 15.31 29.02
C SER A 208 -9.55 14.44 28.96
N LEU A 209 -9.77 13.74 27.86
CA LEU A 209 -10.84 12.76 27.70
C LEU A 209 -10.52 11.39 28.33
N ASP A 210 -9.32 11.23 28.92
CA ASP A 210 -8.83 9.95 29.42
C ASP A 210 -8.73 8.88 28.31
N ASP A 211 -8.30 9.31 27.11
CA ASP A 211 -8.07 8.44 25.96
C ASP A 211 -6.57 8.16 25.86
N HIS A 212 -6.16 6.95 26.20
CA HIS A 212 -4.76 6.51 26.27
C HIS A 212 -4.40 5.47 25.21
N PHE A 213 -5.14 5.42 24.10
CA PHE A 213 -4.86 4.49 23.01
C PHE A 213 -3.65 4.89 22.18
N SER A 214 -3.12 6.09 22.39
CA SER A 214 -2.10 6.67 21.53
C SER A 214 -0.72 6.66 22.18
N PRO A 215 0.31 6.11 21.53
CA PRO A 215 1.68 6.29 21.96
C PRO A 215 2.07 7.77 21.84
N LEU A 216 2.67 8.33 22.91
CA LEU A 216 3.17 9.69 22.93
C LEU A 216 4.70 9.67 22.74
N VAL A 217 5.17 10.30 21.67
CA VAL A 217 6.58 10.58 21.43
C VAL A 217 6.80 12.07 21.63
N GLU A 218 7.92 12.46 22.24
CA GLU A 218 8.23 13.87 22.48
C GLU A 218 8.17 14.67 21.17
N GLY A 219 7.40 15.77 21.17
CA GLY A 219 7.17 16.63 20.01
C GLY A 219 6.21 16.08 18.96
N TYR A 220 5.67 14.87 19.15
CA TYR A 220 4.71 14.27 18.24
C TYR A 220 3.50 13.73 18.97
N PHE A 221 2.33 13.88 18.37
CA PHE A 221 1.11 13.24 18.80
C PHE A 221 0.68 12.24 17.75
N PHE A 222 0.60 10.98 18.15
CA PHE A 222 0.15 9.91 17.29
C PHE A 222 -1.15 9.38 17.82
N GLU A 223 -2.12 9.38 16.94
CA GLU A 223 -3.33 8.64 17.04
C GLU A 223 -4.30 9.06 18.13
N SER A 224 -5.43 9.49 17.73
CA SER A 224 -6.64 9.03 18.37
C SER A 224 -7.42 8.27 17.33
N ALA A 225 -7.94 7.13 17.73
CA ALA A 225 -8.81 6.36 16.88
C ALA A 225 -10.25 6.51 17.38
N MET A 226 -11.16 6.74 16.46
CA MET A 226 -12.58 6.67 16.76
C MET A 226 -13.19 5.64 15.81
N VAL A 227 -13.86 4.65 16.39
CA VAL A 227 -14.70 3.70 15.67
C VAL A 227 -16.03 3.69 16.38
N ALA A 228 -17.11 4.09 15.73
CA ALA A 228 -18.42 4.20 16.34
C ALA A 228 -18.84 2.91 17.05
N GLY A 229 -19.35 3.05 18.28
CA GLY A 229 -19.77 1.93 19.13
C GLY A 229 -18.64 1.13 19.79
N LYS A 230 -17.39 1.60 19.73
CA LYS A 230 -16.21 0.96 20.35
C LYS A 230 -15.73 1.67 21.61
N ASN A 231 -16.57 2.52 22.21
CA ASN A 231 -16.30 3.28 23.45
C ASN A 231 -15.12 4.25 23.39
N PHE A 232 -14.78 4.76 22.21
CA PHE A 232 -13.77 5.81 22.09
C PHE A 232 -14.27 7.13 22.69
N LYS A 233 -13.39 7.82 23.37
CA LYS A 233 -13.72 9.05 24.11
C LYS A 233 -14.01 10.25 23.21
N LEU A 234 -13.58 10.24 21.96
CA LEU A 234 -13.92 11.26 20.96
C LEU A 234 -15.31 11.08 20.32
N GLU A 235 -15.95 9.91 20.43
CA GLU A 235 -17.24 9.66 19.79
C GLU A 235 -18.31 10.71 20.14
N PRO A 236 -18.49 11.15 21.42
CA PRO A 236 -19.45 12.20 21.76
C PRO A 236 -19.21 13.49 20.98
N LYS A 237 -17.94 13.87 20.75
CA LYS A 237 -17.59 15.08 19.98
C LYS A 237 -18.00 14.99 18.52
N PHE A 238 -17.85 13.83 17.91
CA PHE A 238 -18.34 13.58 16.55
C PHE A 238 -19.87 13.59 16.48
N ARG A 239 -20.57 13.08 17.50
CA ARG A 239 -22.04 13.13 17.56
C ARG A 239 -22.56 14.57 17.69
N GLU A 240 -21.89 15.43 18.46
CA GLU A 240 -22.17 16.88 18.45
C GLU A 240 -22.07 17.46 17.02
N GLY A 241 -21.10 17.00 16.21
CA GLY A 241 -20.96 17.40 14.82
C GLY A 241 -22.14 16.97 13.93
N ILE A 242 -22.74 15.80 14.19
CA ILE A 242 -23.96 15.34 13.52
C ILE A 242 -25.17 16.18 13.95
N GLU A 243 -25.34 16.40 15.26
CA GLU A 243 -26.42 17.22 15.81
C GLU A 243 -26.38 18.67 15.29
N ALA A 244 -25.16 19.18 15.03
CA ALA A 244 -24.95 20.49 14.41
C ALA A 244 -25.16 20.50 12.88
N GLY A 245 -25.45 19.35 12.26
CA GLY A 245 -25.64 19.20 10.81
C GLY A 245 -24.37 19.39 9.98
N ILE A 246 -23.17 19.20 10.59
CA ILE A 246 -21.88 19.29 9.92
C ILE A 246 -21.44 17.92 9.42
N LEU A 247 -21.63 16.89 10.24
CA LEU A 247 -21.28 15.49 9.92
C LEU A 247 -22.54 14.66 9.64
N GLU A 248 -22.33 13.50 9.04
CA GLU A 248 -23.31 12.43 8.83
C GLU A 248 -22.88 11.17 9.59
N GLU A 249 -23.78 10.21 9.82
CA GLU A 249 -23.51 8.97 10.57
C GLU A 249 -22.33 8.17 9.98
N GLU A 250 -22.18 8.18 8.67
CA GLU A 250 -21.08 7.50 7.98
C GLU A 250 -19.71 8.09 8.31
N ASP A 251 -19.64 9.35 8.74
CA ASP A 251 -18.39 10.02 9.10
C ASP A 251 -17.85 9.54 10.45
N LEU A 252 -18.71 8.93 11.31
CA LEU A 252 -18.30 8.33 12.57
C LEU A 252 -17.65 6.96 12.41
N ARG A 253 -17.61 6.41 11.21
CA ARG A 253 -17.17 5.03 11.03
C ARG A 253 -15.73 4.79 11.48
N TYR A 254 -14.84 5.73 11.20
CA TYR A 254 -13.44 5.62 11.54
C TYR A 254 -12.74 6.98 11.50
N TYR A 255 -11.94 7.26 12.51
CA TYR A 255 -11.06 8.42 12.57
C TYR A 255 -9.76 8.04 13.28
N GLN A 256 -8.64 8.32 12.64
CA GLN A 256 -7.30 8.15 13.18
C GLN A 256 -6.43 9.30 12.64
N ILE A 257 -5.60 9.87 13.50
CA ILE A 257 -4.79 11.03 13.16
C ILE A 257 -3.40 10.91 13.79
N PHE A 258 -2.39 11.44 13.12
CA PHE A 258 -1.01 11.42 13.60
C PHE A 258 -0.19 12.57 13.02
N SER A 259 0.76 13.08 13.82
CA SER A 259 1.71 14.10 13.40
C SER A 259 2.59 13.60 12.23
N LEU A 260 2.98 14.52 11.37
CA LEU A 260 3.92 14.24 10.27
C LEU A 260 5.31 14.72 10.66
N PRO A 261 6.31 13.82 10.75
CA PRO A 261 7.71 14.19 10.98
C PRO A 261 8.20 15.19 9.91
N GLY A 262 9.04 16.13 10.32
CA GLY A 262 9.55 17.20 9.45
C GLY A 262 8.55 18.30 9.11
N LYS A 263 7.27 18.19 9.51
CA LYS A 263 6.18 19.15 9.21
C LYS A 263 5.46 19.61 10.46
N PRO A 264 6.03 20.56 11.23
CA PRO A 264 5.39 21.09 12.44
C PRO A 264 3.99 21.63 12.16
N GLY A 265 3.03 21.32 13.04
CA GLY A 265 1.62 21.72 12.88
C GLY A 265 0.86 21.00 11.76
N CYS A 266 1.43 19.95 11.18
CA CYS A 266 0.78 19.11 10.18
C CYS A 266 0.45 17.73 10.75
N MET A 267 -0.75 17.23 10.43
CA MET A 267 -1.19 15.89 10.80
C MET A 267 -1.83 15.17 9.62
N ALA A 268 -1.58 13.87 9.54
CA ALA A 268 -2.21 12.97 8.58
C ALA A 268 -3.43 12.29 9.18
N LEU A 269 -4.47 12.09 8.36
CA LEU A 269 -5.73 11.51 8.79
C LEU A 269 -6.04 10.24 7.98
N ASN A 270 -6.20 9.12 8.68
CA ASN A 270 -6.62 7.83 8.10
C ASN A 270 -8.15 7.73 8.11
N CYS A 271 -8.79 8.61 7.41
CA CYS A 271 -10.23 8.67 7.14
C CYS A 271 -10.48 9.53 5.89
N PRO A 272 -11.71 9.56 5.29
CA PRO A 272 -12.85 8.72 5.63
C PRO A 272 -12.75 7.29 5.08
N HIS A 273 -13.44 6.35 5.72
CA HIS A 273 -13.68 5.02 5.19
C HIS A 273 -14.93 5.01 4.29
N ILE A 274 -14.82 4.48 3.07
CA ILE A 274 -15.90 4.45 2.09
C ILE A 274 -16.54 3.06 2.07
N ALA A 275 -17.53 2.88 2.94
CA ALA A 275 -18.22 1.60 3.09
C ALA A 275 -19.34 1.36 2.05
N SER A 276 -19.80 2.41 1.39
CA SER A 276 -20.77 2.31 0.29
C SER A 276 -20.25 1.51 -0.89
N MET A 277 -18.94 1.50 -1.10
CA MET A 277 -18.29 0.74 -2.15
C MET A 277 -18.07 -0.71 -1.71
N ARG A 278 -18.92 -1.62 -2.17
CA ARG A 278 -18.84 -3.06 -1.89
C ARG A 278 -17.74 -3.77 -2.69
N THR A 279 -17.50 -3.32 -3.92
CA THR A 279 -16.45 -3.84 -4.80
C THR A 279 -15.57 -2.72 -5.31
N ASN A 280 -14.25 -2.96 -5.35
CA ASN A 280 -13.26 -2.01 -5.85
C ASN A 280 -12.55 -2.50 -7.13
N THR A 281 -13.10 -3.52 -7.77
CA THR A 281 -12.53 -4.15 -8.97
C THR A 281 -12.96 -3.45 -10.27
N SER A 282 -13.77 -2.38 -10.20
CA SER A 282 -14.17 -1.58 -11.36
C SER A 282 -13.72 -0.13 -11.22
N GLY A 283 -13.29 0.48 -12.34
CA GLY A 283 -12.91 1.89 -12.38
C GLY A 283 -14.07 2.83 -12.01
N ALA A 284 -15.30 2.49 -12.40
CA ALA A 284 -16.49 3.25 -12.04
C ALA A 284 -16.73 3.26 -10.52
N ALA A 285 -16.62 2.09 -9.85
CA ALA A 285 -16.78 1.99 -8.41
C ALA A 285 -15.69 2.82 -7.66
N ARG A 286 -14.42 2.73 -8.07
CA ARG A 286 -13.35 3.54 -7.51
C ARG A 286 -13.55 5.03 -7.72
N SER A 287 -14.01 5.45 -8.90
CA SER A 287 -14.31 6.85 -9.21
C SER A 287 -15.44 7.40 -8.32
N ASN A 288 -16.54 6.66 -8.18
CA ASN A 288 -17.65 7.06 -7.32
C ASN A 288 -17.20 7.16 -5.84
N ALA A 289 -16.43 6.18 -5.36
CA ALA A 289 -15.86 6.19 -4.00
C ALA A 289 -14.96 7.41 -3.78
N THR A 290 -14.16 7.79 -4.77
CA THR A 290 -13.28 8.97 -4.68
C THR A 290 -14.11 10.27 -4.60
N VAL A 291 -15.15 10.41 -5.42
CA VAL A 291 -16.06 11.57 -5.39
C VAL A 291 -16.76 11.67 -4.03
N GLU A 292 -17.28 10.55 -3.51
CA GLU A 292 -17.87 10.48 -2.17
C GLU A 292 -16.87 10.87 -1.08
N ALA A 293 -15.64 10.34 -1.15
CA ALA A 293 -14.59 10.65 -0.20
C ALA A 293 -14.26 12.14 -0.17
N HIS A 294 -14.20 12.82 -1.31
CA HIS A 294 -13.99 14.27 -1.37
C HIS A 294 -15.11 15.04 -0.64
N ALA A 295 -16.36 14.62 -0.76
CA ALA A 295 -17.47 15.24 -0.03
C ALA A 295 -17.33 15.03 1.48
N ARG A 296 -16.99 13.82 1.92
CA ARG A 296 -16.76 13.51 3.33
C ARG A 296 -15.56 14.26 3.92
N ILE A 297 -14.44 14.37 3.19
CA ILE A 297 -13.28 15.18 3.62
C ILE A 297 -13.69 16.63 3.87
N ARG A 298 -14.48 17.24 2.99
CA ARG A 298 -14.97 18.61 3.20
C ARG A 298 -15.77 18.75 4.49
N ARG A 299 -16.64 17.79 4.83
CA ARG A 299 -17.40 17.79 6.09
C ARG A 299 -16.45 17.63 7.30
N LEU A 300 -15.53 16.68 7.24
CA LEU A 300 -14.54 16.43 8.30
C LEU A 300 -13.66 17.67 8.54
N VAL A 301 -13.16 18.30 7.49
CA VAL A 301 -12.37 19.55 7.61
C VAL A 301 -13.20 20.65 8.27
N THR A 302 -14.46 20.84 7.86
CA THR A 302 -15.36 21.84 8.48
C THR A 302 -15.62 21.52 9.95
N PHE A 303 -15.84 20.26 10.29
CA PHE A 303 -16.04 19.81 11.66
C PHE A 303 -14.79 20.07 12.52
N LEU A 304 -13.62 19.65 12.04
CA LEU A 304 -12.35 19.84 12.74
C LEU A 304 -12.10 21.33 13.04
N GLN A 305 -12.20 22.18 12.02
CA GLN A 305 -11.99 23.62 12.17
C GLN A 305 -12.96 24.29 13.13
N ARG A 306 -14.22 23.88 13.16
CA ARG A 306 -15.27 24.54 13.96
C ARG A 306 -15.40 24.00 15.37
N MET A 307 -15.10 22.71 15.57
CA MET A 307 -15.49 22.02 16.80
C MET A 307 -14.32 21.32 17.50
N MET A 308 -13.18 21.11 16.83
CA MET A 308 -12.07 20.38 17.43
C MET A 308 -11.01 21.36 17.98
N PRO A 309 -10.70 21.31 19.30
CA PRO A 309 -9.65 22.15 19.87
C PRO A 309 -8.29 21.96 19.16
N GLY A 310 -7.61 23.07 18.87
CA GLY A 310 -6.33 23.09 18.14
C GLY A 310 -6.46 23.16 16.62
N PHE A 311 -7.68 23.02 16.06
CA PHE A 311 -7.91 23.06 14.61
C PHE A 311 -8.46 24.38 14.08
N GLU A 312 -8.66 25.38 14.93
CA GLU A 312 -9.36 26.63 14.58
C GLU A 312 -8.69 27.40 13.44
N GLN A 313 -7.36 27.29 13.31
CA GLN A 313 -6.56 27.93 12.26
C GLN A 313 -6.09 26.94 11.18
N SER A 314 -6.52 25.69 11.27
CA SER A 314 -6.06 24.65 10.38
C SER A 314 -6.63 24.80 8.96
N TYR A 315 -5.97 24.19 8.00
CA TYR A 315 -6.39 24.14 6.60
C TYR A 315 -6.11 22.76 5.99
N LEU A 316 -6.88 22.40 4.98
CA LEU A 316 -6.61 21.21 4.17
C LEU A 316 -5.32 21.44 3.39
N MET A 317 -4.28 20.66 3.66
CA MET A 317 -2.99 20.76 3.01
C MET A 317 -2.92 19.88 1.76
N GLU A 318 -3.35 18.62 1.88
CA GLU A 318 -3.27 17.64 0.80
C GLU A 318 -4.37 16.59 0.92
N GLN A 319 -4.81 16.07 -0.21
CA GLN A 319 -5.62 14.85 -0.30
C GLN A 319 -4.83 13.80 -1.06
N ALA A 320 -4.95 12.54 -0.65
CA ALA A 320 -4.30 11.44 -1.35
C ALA A 320 -4.67 11.43 -2.84
N SER A 321 -3.67 11.30 -3.69
CA SER A 321 -3.86 11.20 -5.15
C SER A 321 -4.19 9.77 -5.61
N LEU A 322 -4.14 8.81 -4.69
CA LEU A 322 -4.49 7.40 -4.90
C LEU A 322 -5.49 6.96 -3.84
N LEU A 323 -6.60 6.35 -4.26
CA LEU A 323 -7.52 5.71 -3.33
C LEU A 323 -6.81 4.59 -2.58
N GLY A 324 -6.89 4.59 -1.26
CA GLY A 324 -6.32 3.56 -0.40
C GLY A 324 -7.13 2.27 -0.48
N VAL A 325 -6.70 1.38 -1.35
CA VAL A 325 -7.31 0.05 -1.58
C VAL A 325 -6.56 -0.98 -0.75
N ARG A 326 -7.23 -1.57 0.22
CA ARG A 326 -6.62 -2.56 1.14
C ARG A 326 -6.53 -3.94 0.53
N GLU A 327 -7.53 -4.35 -0.27
CA GLU A 327 -7.61 -5.64 -0.92
C GLU A 327 -8.34 -5.47 -2.24
N SER A 328 -7.91 -6.19 -3.29
CA SER A 328 -8.55 -6.27 -4.59
C SER A 328 -8.34 -7.66 -5.18
N TRP A 329 -7.74 -7.79 -6.36
CA TRP A 329 -7.42 -9.09 -6.94
C TRP A 329 -6.22 -9.74 -6.25
N ARG A 330 -6.34 -11.04 -5.98
CA ARG A 330 -5.29 -11.94 -5.50
C ARG A 330 -5.07 -13.02 -6.55
N VAL A 331 -3.82 -13.26 -6.88
CA VAL A 331 -3.43 -14.20 -7.95
C VAL A 331 -3.54 -15.65 -7.48
N GLU A 332 -3.88 -16.58 -8.38
CA GLU A 332 -3.70 -18.01 -8.14
C GLU A 332 -2.21 -18.37 -8.28
N GLY A 333 -1.52 -18.52 -7.14
CA GLY A 333 -0.14 -18.97 -7.07
C GLY A 333 0.00 -20.50 -7.11
N GLN A 334 1.22 -21.00 -7.02
CA GLN A 334 1.47 -22.43 -6.88
C GLN A 334 0.98 -22.95 -5.50
N THR A 335 0.97 -22.09 -4.50
CA THR A 335 0.40 -22.32 -3.16
C THR A 335 -0.40 -21.09 -2.75
N MET A 336 -1.50 -21.30 -2.02
CA MET A 336 -2.28 -20.22 -1.41
C MET A 336 -2.00 -20.18 0.08
N LEU A 337 -1.54 -19.03 0.59
CA LEU A 337 -1.36 -18.79 2.01
C LEU A 337 -2.73 -18.51 2.67
N THR A 338 -3.01 -19.13 3.79
CA THR A 338 -4.32 -19.15 4.44
C THR A 338 -4.27 -18.65 5.88
N GLU A 339 -5.42 -18.34 6.46
CA GLU A 339 -5.54 -18.01 7.88
C GLU A 339 -5.17 -19.16 8.82
N GLU A 340 -5.20 -20.42 8.33
CA GLU A 340 -4.70 -21.56 9.09
C GLU A 340 -3.18 -21.53 9.21
N ASP A 341 -2.49 -21.09 8.16
CA ASP A 341 -1.04 -20.88 8.20
C ASP A 341 -0.66 -19.78 9.20
N TYR A 342 -1.47 -18.72 9.31
CA TYR A 342 -1.32 -17.71 10.34
C TYR A 342 -1.48 -18.32 11.74
N VAL A 343 -2.60 -19.03 12.00
CA VAL A 343 -2.91 -19.60 13.33
C VAL A 343 -1.87 -20.60 13.78
N ASN A 344 -1.34 -21.39 12.85
CA ASN A 344 -0.36 -22.45 13.12
C ASN A 344 1.09 -21.94 13.09
N GLN A 345 1.32 -20.65 12.88
CA GLN A 345 2.66 -20.07 12.71
C GLN A 345 3.48 -20.90 11.69
N ALA A 346 2.88 -21.14 10.53
CA ALA A 346 3.41 -22.08 9.54
C ALA A 346 4.84 -21.74 9.10
N ARG A 347 5.65 -22.77 8.88
CA ARG A 347 7.01 -22.71 8.33
C ARG A 347 7.04 -23.55 7.07
N PHE A 348 7.78 -23.07 6.07
CA PHE A 348 7.85 -23.73 4.77
C PHE A 348 9.31 -23.95 4.35
N ASP A 349 9.57 -25.04 3.64
CA ASP A 349 10.91 -25.32 3.07
C ASP A 349 11.39 -24.20 2.12
N ASP A 350 10.45 -23.52 1.49
CA ASP A 350 10.64 -22.35 0.61
C ASP A 350 10.17 -21.05 1.26
N GLY A 351 10.13 -20.97 2.59
CA GLY A 351 9.77 -19.79 3.35
C GLY A 351 10.82 -18.68 3.20
N LEU A 352 10.48 -17.55 2.58
CA LEU A 352 11.40 -16.45 2.30
C LEU A 352 11.20 -15.23 3.18
N VAL A 353 9.96 -14.96 3.57
CA VAL A 353 9.55 -13.74 4.29
C VAL A 353 8.85 -14.12 5.58
N ARG A 354 9.05 -13.32 6.63
CA ARG A 354 8.35 -13.50 7.92
C ARG A 354 7.29 -12.44 8.08
N GLY A 355 6.09 -12.86 8.48
CA GLY A 355 4.99 -11.97 8.80
C GLY A 355 4.55 -12.13 10.24
N ASP A 356 4.38 -11.04 10.98
CA ASP A 356 3.95 -11.02 12.38
C ASP A 356 2.74 -10.11 12.63
N TRP A 357 2.23 -9.43 11.58
CA TRP A 357 1.06 -8.58 11.71
C TRP A 357 -0.21 -9.41 11.84
N TYR A 358 -1.10 -8.99 12.73
CA TYR A 358 -2.39 -9.65 12.92
C TYR A 358 -3.31 -9.53 11.68
N ILE A 359 -4.33 -10.38 11.60
CA ILE A 359 -5.34 -10.31 10.55
C ILE A 359 -6.24 -9.08 10.80
N ASP A 360 -5.94 -7.99 10.10
CA ASP A 360 -6.56 -6.67 10.22
C ASP A 360 -7.55 -6.42 9.09
N VAL A 361 -8.77 -6.87 9.25
CA VAL A 361 -9.83 -6.71 8.25
C VAL A 361 -10.67 -5.46 8.51
N HIS A 362 -10.66 -4.54 7.57
CA HIS A 362 -11.59 -3.41 7.54
C HIS A 362 -12.87 -3.84 6.81
N SER A 363 -13.81 -4.41 7.57
CA SER A 363 -15.03 -5.02 7.03
C SER A 363 -16.08 -4.00 6.63
N ASN A 364 -16.75 -4.26 5.51
CA ASN A 364 -17.99 -3.56 5.13
C ASN A 364 -19.19 -3.99 5.99
N LYS A 365 -19.15 -5.18 6.58
CA LYS A 365 -20.26 -5.78 7.33
C LYS A 365 -20.31 -5.36 8.80
N GLY A 366 -19.22 -4.79 9.38
CA GLY A 366 -19.26 -4.41 10.79
C GLY A 366 -17.91 -4.04 11.42
N GLY A 367 -17.30 -2.91 11.03
CA GLY A 367 -16.14 -2.36 11.73
C GLY A 367 -14.83 -3.12 11.48
N LEU A 368 -13.92 -3.04 12.46
CA LEU A 368 -12.63 -3.72 12.41
C LEU A 368 -12.74 -5.12 13.02
N PHE A 369 -12.15 -6.09 12.34
CA PHE A 369 -11.93 -7.43 12.88
C PHE A 369 -10.42 -7.63 13.03
N HIS A 370 -9.99 -7.95 14.25
CA HIS A 370 -8.60 -8.23 14.58
C HIS A 370 -8.50 -9.65 15.13
N LYS A 371 -7.63 -10.45 14.54
CA LYS A 371 -7.24 -11.75 15.10
C LYS A 371 -5.75 -11.68 15.41
N ASN A 372 -5.42 -11.40 16.66
CA ASN A 372 -4.07 -11.42 17.17
C ASN A 372 -3.90 -12.54 18.17
N THR A 373 -3.05 -13.50 17.85
CA THR A 373 -2.70 -14.63 18.72
C THR A 373 -1.18 -14.70 18.94
N TYR A 374 -0.42 -13.75 18.41
CA TYR A 374 1.03 -13.75 18.44
C TYR A 374 1.55 -13.02 19.66
N GLU A 375 2.59 -13.56 20.27
CA GLU A 375 3.47 -12.84 21.17
C GLU A 375 4.57 -12.14 20.37
N GLN A 376 5.27 -11.21 20.97
CA GLN A 376 6.37 -10.49 20.30
C GLN A 376 7.47 -11.49 19.89
N GLY A 377 7.76 -11.55 18.60
CA GLY A 377 8.72 -12.47 17.99
C GLY A 377 8.12 -13.73 17.38
N ASP A 378 6.83 -13.98 17.60
CA ASP A 378 6.09 -14.99 16.85
C ASP A 378 5.92 -14.52 15.39
N TYR A 379 5.85 -15.46 14.46
CA TYR A 379 5.66 -15.16 13.04
C TYR A 379 5.15 -16.39 12.28
N TYR A 380 4.60 -16.15 11.11
CA TYR A 380 4.43 -17.15 10.04
C TYR A 380 5.40 -16.85 8.90
N GLU A 381 5.62 -17.79 8.02
CA GLU A 381 6.41 -17.57 6.81
C GLU A 381 5.53 -17.41 5.58
N ILE A 382 6.00 -16.63 4.62
CA ILE A 382 5.42 -16.51 3.28
C ILE A 382 6.30 -17.34 2.34
N PRO A 383 5.77 -18.44 1.77
CA PRO A 383 6.54 -19.30 0.88
C PRO A 383 6.69 -18.69 -0.51
N PHE A 384 7.82 -18.97 -1.17
CA PHE A 384 8.07 -18.54 -2.55
C PHE A 384 6.94 -18.95 -3.51
N ARG A 385 6.42 -20.15 -3.34
CA ARG A 385 5.31 -20.69 -4.15
C ARG A 385 4.01 -19.87 -4.06
N SER A 386 3.83 -19.01 -3.06
CA SER A 386 2.70 -18.07 -3.02
C SER A 386 2.94 -16.80 -3.84
N MET A 387 4.20 -16.56 -4.24
CA MET A 387 4.65 -15.42 -5.02
C MET A 387 4.96 -15.75 -6.49
N ILE A 388 4.72 -16.99 -6.92
CA ILE A 388 4.83 -17.44 -8.33
C ILE A 388 3.58 -18.19 -8.75
N THR A 389 3.31 -18.21 -10.06
CA THR A 389 2.15 -18.91 -10.62
C THR A 389 2.58 -20.14 -11.40
N LYS A 390 1.69 -21.12 -11.54
CA LYS A 390 1.88 -22.28 -12.43
C LYS A 390 1.50 -22.01 -13.90
N HIS A 391 0.95 -20.84 -14.19
CA HIS A 391 0.39 -20.51 -15.50
C HIS A 391 1.38 -19.80 -16.42
N ILE A 392 2.36 -19.08 -15.85
CA ILE A 392 3.35 -18.29 -16.59
C ILE A 392 4.73 -18.51 -15.93
N ASN A 393 5.70 -19.02 -16.69
CA ASN A 393 6.97 -19.50 -16.14
C ASN A 393 7.92 -18.39 -15.66
N ASN A 394 7.84 -17.19 -16.26
CA ASN A 394 8.74 -16.08 -15.95
C ASN A 394 8.03 -14.92 -15.25
N LEU A 395 6.99 -15.21 -14.45
CA LEU A 395 6.20 -14.23 -13.73
C LEU A 395 6.26 -14.44 -12.22
N GLY A 396 6.84 -13.48 -11.51
CA GLY A 396 6.71 -13.30 -10.06
C GLY A 396 5.57 -12.34 -9.71
N VAL A 397 4.97 -12.52 -8.54
CA VAL A 397 3.87 -11.69 -8.02
C VAL A 397 4.18 -11.32 -6.57
N ILE A 398 4.18 -10.03 -6.24
CA ILE A 398 4.53 -9.55 -4.90
C ILE A 398 3.56 -8.49 -4.38
N GLY A 399 3.57 -8.30 -3.07
CA GLY A 399 2.74 -7.30 -2.40
C GLY A 399 1.29 -7.73 -2.27
N ARG A 400 0.38 -6.77 -2.32
CA ARG A 400 -1.04 -6.94 -2.03
C ARG A 400 -1.75 -8.04 -2.85
N CYS A 401 -1.26 -8.40 -4.02
CA CYS A 401 -1.91 -9.33 -4.94
C CYS A 401 -1.33 -10.75 -4.94
N ILE A 402 -0.45 -11.11 -4.00
CA ILE A 402 0.05 -12.50 -3.88
C ILE A 402 -1.09 -13.49 -3.62
N SER A 403 -0.76 -14.78 -3.73
CA SER A 403 -1.71 -15.87 -3.53
C SER A 403 -2.07 -16.07 -2.06
N THR A 404 -3.20 -15.52 -1.64
CA THR A 404 -3.72 -15.63 -0.28
C THR A 404 -5.23 -15.77 -0.26
N THR A 405 -5.79 -16.25 0.86
CA THR A 405 -7.21 -16.06 1.16
C THR A 405 -7.52 -14.59 1.46
N PHE A 406 -8.80 -14.22 1.47
CA PHE A 406 -9.24 -12.85 1.79
C PHE A 406 -8.79 -12.41 3.20
N LEU A 407 -8.89 -13.28 4.19
CA LEU A 407 -8.49 -12.97 5.56
C LEU A 407 -6.97 -12.87 5.69
N MET A 408 -6.24 -13.82 5.10
CA MET A 408 -4.78 -13.83 5.18
C MET A 408 -4.15 -12.61 4.51
N GLN A 409 -4.74 -12.11 3.41
CA GLN A 409 -4.30 -10.90 2.75
C GLN A 409 -4.25 -9.68 3.70
N ALA A 410 -5.12 -9.64 4.70
CA ALA A 410 -5.15 -8.54 5.68
C ALA A 410 -3.96 -8.54 6.65
N SER A 411 -3.23 -9.65 6.76
CA SER A 411 -1.99 -9.76 7.55
C SER A 411 -0.73 -9.42 6.74
N VAL A 412 -0.63 -9.89 5.49
CA VAL A 412 0.61 -9.79 4.69
C VAL A 412 0.89 -8.38 4.14
N ARG A 413 -0.05 -7.45 4.17
CA ARG A 413 -0.03 -6.17 3.44
C ARG A 413 0.59 -4.97 4.17
N ILE A 414 1.30 -5.16 5.28
CA ILE A 414 1.98 -4.05 5.95
C ILE A 414 3.29 -3.69 5.26
N ILE A 415 3.72 -2.44 5.41
CA ILE A 415 4.92 -1.92 4.73
C ILE A 415 6.17 -2.77 4.97
N PRO A 416 6.50 -3.21 6.22
CA PRO A 416 7.68 -4.05 6.44
C PRO A 416 7.61 -5.38 5.67
N THR A 417 6.51 -6.11 5.77
CA THR A 417 6.32 -7.39 5.06
C THR A 417 6.32 -7.20 3.54
N ASP A 418 5.71 -6.13 3.04
CA ASP A 418 5.71 -5.79 1.61
C ASP A 418 7.13 -5.48 1.10
N ASN A 419 7.97 -4.79 1.87
CA ASN A 419 9.40 -4.59 1.52
C ASN A 419 10.15 -5.92 1.46
N ASP A 420 9.97 -6.77 2.46
CA ASP A 420 10.64 -8.07 2.50
C ASP A 420 10.21 -8.98 1.34
N MET A 421 8.93 -8.96 0.93
CA MET A 421 8.50 -9.67 -0.28
C MET A 421 9.22 -9.18 -1.53
N GLY A 422 9.41 -7.87 -1.65
CA GLY A 422 10.16 -7.29 -2.76
C GLY A 422 11.62 -7.68 -2.73
N ASP A 423 12.29 -7.56 -1.58
CA ASP A 423 13.69 -7.93 -1.39
C ASP A 423 13.93 -9.42 -1.69
N ALA A 424 13.07 -10.30 -1.16
CA ALA A 424 13.14 -11.74 -1.39
C ALA A 424 12.98 -12.10 -2.89
N MET A 425 11.98 -11.51 -3.55
CA MET A 425 11.75 -11.74 -4.99
C MET A 425 12.90 -11.25 -5.86
N GLY A 426 13.53 -10.12 -5.51
CA GLY A 426 14.68 -9.60 -6.26
C GLY A 426 15.95 -10.41 -6.04
N THR A 427 15.99 -11.31 -5.06
CA THR A 427 17.10 -12.25 -4.80
C THR A 427 16.89 -13.59 -5.52
N ALA A 428 15.64 -14.04 -5.65
CA ALA A 428 15.25 -15.31 -6.25
C ALA A 428 15.37 -15.31 -7.78
#